data_925aa4df00e30e96703e770663344632
#
_entry.id   925aa4df00e30e96703e770663344632
#
_cell.length_a   1.000
_cell.length_b   1.000
_cell.length_c   1.000
_cell.angle_alpha   90.00
_cell.angle_beta   90.00
_cell.angle_gamma   90.00
#
_symmetry.space_group_name_H-M   'P 1'
#
loop_
_entity.id
_entity.type
_entity.pdbx_description
1 polymer ?
#
loop_
_entity_poly.entity_id
_entity_poly.type
_entity_poly.pdbx_seq_one_letter_code
_entity_poly.pdbx_strand_id
1 'polypeptide(L)'
;MTRAQPPASEELAVHQRLMRFGEAESLATPMWEERGTSVHAVATHLASLWDAPTNLDDGGDPLVTEKGLPHGRASVLNLIVTVVDEAAADRVVQTLVGLGIRHPSRAIVLVPEQASGAAPLDARVSTHCNAASGGGDRVCYEEVVLTVRGEAAEHLSGIVAPLLIHDLPTHIWWPGDPPWGDPVFEQLVEMGDRVIVDSADFCDLLGGLRRTSTLRRRSGVGDLSWQRLTWWQELTAQFFDAPRFRRYLPNLSRLHIRYALPPPTSRRHDEDADVAPGTPAPLTQALLYAGWIATRLGWRRHRTLASLDEGGFHLRLEGRHEMVDLLIEPTTTDEVRPGELVSTRLGSLGETGAAEFIIDRDGDDAMVATNADGMTAVLRRVSMDTPPESELLSSQLTLDVVDRVYEDAVRAAAILLASAREPVA
;
A
#
# COMPACT_ATOMS: atom_id res chain seq x y z
N MET A 1 5.71 27.54 -40.06
CA MET A 1 5.40 28.06 -38.73
C MET A 1 5.86 27.01 -37.72
N THR A 2 7.07 27.20 -37.25
CA THR A 2 7.75 26.24 -36.35
C THR A 2 7.37 26.61 -34.91
N ARG A 3 6.74 25.68 -34.21
CA ARG A 3 6.40 25.83 -32.79
C ARG A 3 7.71 25.63 -31.99
N ALA A 4 8.13 26.64 -31.28
CA ALA A 4 9.30 26.60 -30.41
C ALA A 4 8.96 25.67 -29.19
N GLN A 5 9.85 24.70 -28.90
CA GLN A 5 9.87 23.97 -27.65
C GLN A 5 10.28 24.90 -26.51
N PRO A 6 9.66 24.82 -25.33
CA PRO A 6 10.11 25.56 -24.16
C PRO A 6 11.48 25.04 -23.70
N PRO A 7 12.34 25.88 -23.11
CA PRO A 7 13.64 25.47 -22.66
C PRO A 7 13.55 24.52 -21.44
N ALA A 8 14.38 23.49 -21.46
CA ALA A 8 14.49 22.45 -20.41
C ALA A 8 14.71 22.98 -18.97
N SER A 9 15.04 24.27 -18.82
CA SER A 9 15.18 24.95 -17.52
C SER A 9 13.83 25.26 -16.83
N GLU A 10 12.73 25.39 -17.56
CA GLU A 10 11.42 25.66 -16.96
C GLU A 10 10.76 24.40 -16.44
N GLU A 11 10.92 23.26 -17.12
CA GLU A 11 10.44 21.96 -16.64
C GLU A 11 11.19 21.52 -15.38
N LEU A 12 12.51 21.73 -15.31
CA LEU A 12 13.31 21.45 -14.12
C LEU A 12 12.91 22.35 -12.94
N ALA A 13 12.56 23.62 -13.20
CA ALA A 13 12.10 24.54 -12.18
C ALA A 13 10.70 24.20 -11.65
N VAL A 14 9.82 23.65 -12.49
CA VAL A 14 8.51 23.16 -12.09
C VAL A 14 8.66 21.87 -11.25
N HIS A 15 9.53 20.96 -11.67
CA HIS A 15 9.81 19.73 -10.92
C HIS A 15 10.46 20.02 -9.55
N GLN A 16 11.44 20.93 -9.50
CA GLN A 16 12.05 21.38 -8.24
C GLN A 16 11.06 22.18 -7.35
N ARG A 17 10.08 22.86 -7.93
CA ARG A 17 8.99 23.49 -7.17
C ARG A 17 8.04 22.48 -6.58
N LEU A 18 7.70 21.43 -7.31
CA LEU A 18 6.86 20.33 -6.81
C LEU A 18 7.55 19.54 -5.67
N MET A 19 8.88 19.34 -5.77
CA MET A 19 9.66 18.70 -4.69
C MET A 19 9.78 19.54 -3.41
N ARG A 20 9.70 20.88 -3.50
CA ARG A 20 9.72 21.77 -2.32
C ARG A 20 8.37 21.84 -1.57
N PHE A 21 7.30 21.26 -2.11
CA PHE A 21 6.01 21.16 -1.40
C PHE A 21 5.96 20.02 -0.37
N GLY A 22 7.00 19.19 -0.26
CA GLY A 22 7.12 18.12 0.74
C GLY A 22 7.61 18.55 2.13
N GLU A 23 8.08 19.79 2.29
CA GLU A 23 8.55 20.33 3.57
C GLU A 23 7.61 21.45 4.09
N ALA A 24 6.30 21.19 4.08
CA ALA A 24 5.42 21.95 4.95
C ALA A 24 5.66 21.43 6.37
N GLU A 25 6.33 22.21 7.22
CA GLU A 25 6.35 22.00 8.66
C GLU A 25 4.88 21.89 9.12
N SER A 26 4.41 20.65 9.24
CA SER A 26 3.15 20.37 9.93
C SER A 26 3.41 20.63 11.40
N LEU A 27 2.97 21.79 11.88
CA LEU A 27 2.92 22.08 13.30
C LEU A 27 1.80 21.20 13.91
N ALA A 28 2.13 19.93 14.17
CA ALA A 28 1.32 19.09 15.02
C ALA A 28 1.41 19.66 16.44
N THR A 29 0.41 20.39 16.85
CA THR A 29 0.29 20.82 18.24
C THR A 29 -0.68 19.86 18.90
N PRO A 30 -0.25 19.03 19.88
CA PRO A 30 -1.19 18.27 20.69
C PRO A 30 -2.10 19.28 21.40
N MET A 31 -3.38 19.28 21.04
CA MET A 31 -4.34 20.22 21.61
C MET A 31 -4.87 19.72 22.95
N TRP A 32 -4.83 18.40 23.15
CA TRP A 32 -5.33 17.80 24.37
C TRP A 32 -4.76 16.40 24.57
N GLU A 33 -4.36 16.10 25.81
CA GLU A 33 -3.92 14.78 26.24
C GLU A 33 -4.49 14.52 27.64
N GLU A 34 -5.10 13.35 27.83
CA GLU A 34 -5.64 12.94 29.13
C GLU A 34 -5.44 11.45 29.35
N ARG A 35 -4.90 11.09 30.53
CA ARG A 35 -4.75 9.73 30.99
C ARG A 35 -5.94 9.34 31.86
N GLY A 36 -6.42 8.12 31.71
CA GLY A 36 -7.58 7.63 32.46
C GLY A 36 -8.87 8.34 32.09
N THR A 37 -9.01 8.71 30.83
CA THR A 37 -10.17 9.42 30.30
C THR A 37 -11.31 8.45 29.89
N SER A 38 -12.38 9.01 29.35
CA SER A 38 -13.52 8.25 28.80
C SER A 38 -13.78 8.62 27.35
N VAL A 39 -14.39 7.69 26.60
CA VAL A 39 -14.82 7.94 25.20
C VAL A 39 -15.70 9.18 25.10
N HIS A 40 -16.56 9.42 26.11
CA HIS A 40 -17.42 10.60 26.16
C HIS A 40 -16.61 11.90 26.29
N ALA A 41 -15.55 11.91 27.11
CA ALA A 41 -14.69 13.08 27.25
C ALA A 41 -13.94 13.38 25.93
N VAL A 42 -13.42 12.34 25.25
CA VAL A 42 -12.79 12.48 23.93
C VAL A 42 -13.79 13.04 22.90
N ALA A 43 -15.00 12.49 22.83
CA ALA A 43 -16.04 12.96 21.92
C ALA A 43 -16.44 14.42 22.19
N THR A 44 -16.56 14.79 23.46
CA THR A 44 -16.88 16.17 23.89
C THR A 44 -15.77 17.12 23.49
N HIS A 45 -14.50 16.72 23.69
CA HIS A 45 -13.36 17.53 23.29
C HIS A 45 -13.31 17.74 21.78
N LEU A 46 -13.47 16.66 21.00
CA LEU A 46 -13.54 16.72 19.53
C LEU A 46 -14.65 17.64 19.02
N ALA A 47 -15.82 17.65 19.67
CA ALA A 47 -16.90 18.58 19.34
C ALA A 47 -16.51 20.02 19.65
N SER A 48 -15.90 20.27 20.81
CA SER A 48 -15.53 21.61 21.26
C SER A 48 -14.42 22.27 20.43
N LEU A 49 -13.59 21.48 19.73
CA LEU A 49 -12.54 22.02 18.86
C LEU A 49 -13.07 22.95 17.76
N TRP A 50 -14.32 22.76 17.37
CA TRP A 50 -14.94 23.46 16.24
C TRP A 50 -16.04 24.43 16.65
N ASP A 51 -16.41 24.46 17.96
CA ASP A 51 -17.42 25.35 18.51
C ASP A 51 -16.82 26.68 19.01
N ALA A 52 -15.49 26.83 18.98
CA ALA A 52 -14.85 28.05 19.47
C ALA A 52 -15.20 29.23 18.57
N PRO A 53 -15.74 30.34 19.17
CA PRO A 53 -16.02 31.55 18.43
C PRO A 53 -14.73 32.16 17.87
N THR A 54 -14.78 32.59 16.61
CA THR A 54 -13.70 33.25 15.87
C THR A 54 -13.24 34.60 16.45
N ASN A 55 -13.59 34.92 17.71
CA ASN A 55 -13.22 36.14 18.39
C ASN A 55 -12.03 35.90 19.31
N LEU A 56 -10.85 36.16 18.79
CA LEU A 56 -9.62 36.10 19.57
C LEU A 56 -8.88 37.43 19.52
N ASP A 57 -9.06 38.18 20.59
CA ASP A 57 -8.26 39.37 20.91
C ASP A 57 -7.18 39.07 21.96
N ASP A 58 -6.84 37.83 22.24
CA ASP A 58 -5.76 37.53 23.21
C ASP A 58 -4.89 36.33 22.80
N GLY A 59 -3.70 36.63 22.32
CA GLY A 59 -2.49 35.89 22.61
C GLY A 59 -2.39 34.45 22.07
N GLY A 60 -2.42 34.24 20.77
CA GLY A 60 -1.72 33.09 20.24
C GLY A 60 -2.53 31.80 20.04
N ASP A 61 -3.70 31.89 19.44
CA ASP A 61 -4.41 30.69 18.98
C ASP A 61 -3.79 30.17 17.70
N PRO A 62 -3.27 28.90 17.67
CA PRO A 62 -2.72 28.28 16.46
C PRO A 62 -3.76 28.05 15.35
N LEU A 63 -5.05 28.19 15.65
CA LEU A 63 -6.14 28.01 14.70
C LEU A 63 -6.51 29.27 13.92
N VAL A 64 -5.90 30.42 14.19
CA VAL A 64 -6.19 31.68 13.50
C VAL A 64 -4.97 32.11 12.68
N THR A 65 -5.16 32.40 11.40
CA THR A 65 -4.09 32.99 10.58
C THR A 65 -3.81 34.44 11.05
N GLU A 66 -2.60 34.98 10.78
CA GLU A 66 -2.24 36.40 10.98
C GLU A 66 -3.27 37.40 10.39
N LYS A 67 -4.21 36.93 9.56
CA LYS A 67 -5.28 37.72 8.95
C LYS A 67 -6.66 37.42 9.51
N GLY A 68 -6.80 36.64 10.60
CA GLY A 68 -8.10 36.35 11.20
C GLY A 68 -9.06 35.52 10.35
N LEU A 69 -8.56 34.79 9.36
CA LEU A 69 -9.38 33.93 8.53
C LEU A 69 -9.75 32.64 9.27
N PRO A 70 -11.02 32.24 9.30
CA PRO A 70 -11.42 31.00 9.96
C PRO A 70 -10.80 29.78 9.28
N HIS A 71 -10.37 28.81 10.10
CA HIS A 71 -9.95 27.52 9.61
C HIS A 71 -11.18 26.68 9.27
N GLY A 72 -11.25 26.18 8.05
CA GLY A 72 -12.27 25.24 7.66
C GLY A 72 -11.93 23.82 8.14
N ARG A 73 -12.81 23.23 8.97
CA ARG A 73 -12.78 21.78 9.15
C ARG A 73 -13.12 21.13 7.82
N ALA A 74 -12.21 20.32 7.31
CA ALA A 74 -12.51 19.46 6.19
C ALA A 74 -12.24 18.02 6.62
N SER A 75 -13.25 17.17 6.53
CA SER A 75 -13.09 15.74 6.67
C SER A 75 -13.92 15.08 5.59
N VAL A 76 -13.28 14.24 4.78
CA VAL A 76 -13.95 13.53 3.67
C VAL A 76 -14.15 12.05 4.00
N LEU A 77 -13.46 11.55 5.03
CA LEU A 77 -13.56 10.17 5.49
C LEU A 77 -13.18 10.04 6.98
N ASN A 78 -13.57 8.93 7.57
CA ASN A 78 -13.00 8.42 8.82
C ASN A 78 -11.92 7.40 8.47
N LEU A 79 -10.77 7.47 9.14
CA LEU A 79 -9.69 6.49 9.01
C LEU A 79 -9.40 5.88 10.37
N ILE A 80 -9.66 4.59 10.52
CA ILE A 80 -9.33 3.83 11.72
C ILE A 80 -8.05 3.06 11.45
N VAL A 81 -7.06 3.20 12.32
CA VAL A 81 -5.77 2.49 12.23
C VAL A 81 -5.53 1.76 13.54
N THR A 82 -5.20 0.48 13.48
CA THR A 82 -4.83 -0.29 14.68
C THR A 82 -3.37 -0.69 14.58
N VAL A 83 -2.60 -0.42 15.63
CA VAL A 83 -1.17 -0.68 15.70
C VAL A 83 -0.81 -1.48 16.94
N VAL A 84 0.37 -2.10 16.93
CA VAL A 84 0.80 -3.02 17.99
C VAL A 84 1.35 -2.32 19.23
N ASP A 85 1.88 -1.10 19.09
CA ASP A 85 2.52 -0.34 20.16
C ASP A 85 2.56 1.18 19.83
N GLU A 86 3.00 1.99 20.81
CA GLU A 86 3.14 3.44 20.65
C GLU A 86 4.17 3.84 19.59
N ALA A 87 5.26 3.07 19.44
CA ALA A 87 6.26 3.38 18.40
C ALA A 87 5.68 3.18 16.99
N ALA A 88 4.81 2.20 16.80
CA ALA A 88 4.05 2.01 15.57
C ALA A 88 3.01 3.12 15.38
N ALA A 89 2.37 3.60 16.47
CA ALA A 89 1.48 4.74 16.40
C ALA A 89 2.19 6.00 15.91
N ASP A 90 3.39 6.30 16.42
CA ASP A 90 4.17 7.45 15.98
C ASP A 90 4.56 7.36 14.49
N ARG A 91 4.93 6.17 13.99
CA ARG A 91 5.19 5.98 12.54
C ARG A 91 3.93 6.20 11.69
N VAL A 92 2.79 5.69 12.14
CA VAL A 92 1.50 5.91 11.48
C VAL A 92 1.17 7.41 11.45
N VAL A 93 1.33 8.11 12.55
CA VAL A 93 1.12 9.56 12.63
C VAL A 93 1.99 10.30 11.59
N GLN A 94 3.26 9.94 11.44
CA GLN A 94 4.12 10.52 10.40
C GLN A 94 3.60 10.23 8.98
N THR A 95 3.11 9.02 8.72
CA THR A 95 2.47 8.67 7.44
C THR A 95 1.21 9.51 7.20
N LEU A 96 0.37 9.70 8.23
CA LEU A 96 -0.85 10.52 8.16
C LEU A 96 -0.54 12.00 7.90
N VAL A 97 0.51 12.54 8.50
CA VAL A 97 1.00 13.90 8.20
C VAL A 97 1.34 14.03 6.71
N GLY A 98 1.96 13.02 6.12
CA GLY A 98 2.25 12.96 4.69
C GLY A 98 1.01 12.90 3.78
N LEU A 99 -0.13 12.39 4.28
CA LEU A 99 -1.41 12.42 3.56
C LEU A 99 -2.01 13.84 3.50
N GLY A 100 -1.88 14.57 4.58
CA GLY A 100 -2.20 15.98 4.79
C GLY A 100 -3.42 16.51 4.01
N ILE A 101 -3.13 17.37 3.04
CA ILE A 101 -4.15 18.10 2.27
C ILE A 101 -4.98 17.19 1.35
N ARG A 102 -4.44 16.06 0.91
CA ARG A 102 -5.08 15.21 -0.12
C ARG A 102 -6.29 14.47 0.42
N HIS A 103 -6.23 14.02 1.68
CA HIS A 103 -7.29 13.24 2.33
C HIS A 103 -7.54 13.76 3.75
N PRO A 104 -8.12 14.96 3.88
CA PRO A 104 -8.47 15.46 5.21
C PRO A 104 -9.47 14.48 5.84
N SER A 105 -9.11 13.94 7.00
CA SER A 105 -9.84 12.87 7.66
C SER A 105 -9.93 13.09 9.15
N ARG A 106 -10.89 12.40 9.79
CA ARG A 106 -10.75 12.07 11.21
C ARG A 106 -10.00 10.75 11.30
N ALA A 107 -8.72 10.81 11.65
CA ALA A 107 -7.88 9.64 11.85
C ALA A 107 -7.94 9.21 13.33
N ILE A 108 -8.29 7.94 13.58
CA ILE A 108 -8.33 7.33 14.91
C ILE A 108 -7.31 6.20 14.94
N VAL A 109 -6.22 6.41 15.68
CA VAL A 109 -5.15 5.43 15.86
C VAL A 109 -5.37 4.70 17.19
N LEU A 110 -5.51 3.39 17.13
CA LEU A 110 -5.77 2.52 18.26
C LEU A 110 -4.50 1.75 18.64
N VAL A 111 -4.11 1.83 19.91
CA VAL A 111 -3.02 1.08 20.50
C VAL A 111 -3.60 0.16 21.58
N PRO A 112 -4.00 -1.08 21.24
CA PRO A 112 -4.51 -2.02 22.23
C PRO A 112 -3.38 -2.59 23.09
N GLU A 113 -3.49 -2.50 24.41
CA GLU A 113 -2.56 -3.05 25.38
C GLU A 113 -3.23 -4.07 26.29
N GLN A 114 -2.61 -5.21 26.49
CA GLN A 114 -3.13 -6.24 27.40
C GLN A 114 -2.79 -5.99 28.88
N ALA A 115 -2.24 -4.83 29.22
CA ALA A 115 -1.84 -4.51 30.57
C ALA A 115 -3.04 -4.42 31.53
N SER A 116 -3.02 -5.20 32.60
CA SER A 116 -4.05 -5.18 33.65
C SER A 116 -3.70 -4.15 34.72
N GLY A 117 -4.70 -3.42 35.24
CA GLY A 117 -4.55 -2.56 36.43
C GLY A 117 -4.30 -1.07 36.16
N ALA A 118 -4.15 -0.64 34.91
CA ALA A 118 -4.14 0.77 34.53
C ALA A 118 -5.57 1.25 34.19
N ALA A 119 -5.75 2.59 34.14
CA ALA A 119 -6.98 3.16 33.59
C ALA A 119 -7.22 2.62 32.15
N PRO A 120 -8.49 2.34 31.77
CA PRO A 120 -8.78 1.62 30.54
C PRO A 120 -8.47 2.39 29.26
N LEU A 121 -8.40 3.74 29.32
CA LEU A 121 -8.25 4.58 28.15
C LEU A 121 -7.37 5.80 28.46
N ASP A 122 -6.33 5.98 27.65
CA ASP A 122 -5.63 7.25 27.49
C ASP A 122 -5.89 7.80 26.09
N ALA A 123 -5.97 9.11 25.96
CA ALA A 123 -6.25 9.75 24.68
C ALA A 123 -5.36 10.96 24.44
N ARG A 124 -4.93 11.12 23.18
CA ARG A 124 -4.26 12.31 22.66
C ARG A 124 -5.02 12.78 21.43
N VAL A 125 -5.38 14.05 21.38
CA VAL A 125 -6.06 14.67 20.24
C VAL A 125 -5.18 15.75 19.66
N SER A 126 -4.91 15.69 18.38
CA SER A 126 -4.11 16.65 17.62
C SER A 126 -4.91 17.17 16.43
N THR A 127 -4.63 18.41 16.03
CA THR A 127 -5.17 18.99 14.81
C THR A 127 -4.02 19.38 13.89
N HIS A 128 -4.08 18.98 12.66
CA HIS A 128 -3.08 19.29 11.65
C HIS A 128 -3.70 20.22 10.63
N CYS A 129 -3.09 21.39 10.44
CA CYS A 129 -3.60 22.42 9.55
C CYS A 129 -2.59 22.73 8.45
N ASN A 130 -2.99 22.59 7.20
CA ASN A 130 -2.18 22.91 6.04
C ASN A 130 -2.76 24.08 5.28
N ALA A 131 -1.89 24.96 4.77
CA ALA A 131 -2.30 26.06 3.90
C ALA A 131 -2.77 25.51 2.55
N ALA A 132 -3.97 25.91 2.12
CA ALA A 132 -4.43 25.59 0.77
C ALA A 132 -3.51 26.23 -0.28
N SER A 133 -3.23 25.50 -1.36
CA SER A 133 -2.42 26.02 -2.47
C SER A 133 -3.05 27.28 -3.06
N GLY A 134 -2.40 28.44 -2.88
CA GLY A 134 -2.89 29.73 -3.43
C GLY A 134 -3.19 30.82 -2.39
N GLY A 135 -2.86 30.61 -1.12
CA GLY A 135 -2.99 31.62 -0.05
C GLY A 135 -4.43 31.82 0.45
N GLY A 136 -5.24 30.78 0.37
CA GLY A 136 -6.60 30.72 0.91
C GLY A 136 -6.67 30.12 2.31
N ASP A 137 -7.87 29.73 2.72
CA ASP A 137 -8.18 29.13 4.00
C ASP A 137 -7.31 27.90 4.29
N ARG A 138 -6.95 27.70 5.56
CA ARG A 138 -6.28 26.47 5.98
C ARG A 138 -7.28 25.33 6.06
N VAL A 139 -6.89 24.15 5.60
CA VAL A 139 -7.63 22.91 5.74
C VAL A 139 -7.05 22.15 6.92
N CYS A 140 -7.89 21.89 7.93
CA CYS A 140 -7.49 21.18 9.13
C CYS A 140 -8.20 19.81 9.19
N TYR A 141 -7.45 18.80 9.66
CA TYR A 141 -7.97 17.46 9.95
C TYR A 141 -7.61 17.05 11.37
N GLU A 142 -8.32 16.06 11.90
CA GLU A 142 -8.21 15.62 13.27
C GLU A 142 -7.48 14.27 13.36
N GLU A 143 -6.61 14.16 14.34
CA GLU A 143 -5.93 12.92 14.72
C GLU A 143 -6.24 12.62 16.19
N VAL A 144 -6.66 11.40 16.45
CA VAL A 144 -6.97 10.88 17.78
C VAL A 144 -6.15 9.61 17.99
N VAL A 145 -5.24 9.62 18.96
CA VAL A 145 -4.52 8.41 19.37
C VAL A 145 -5.11 7.91 20.68
N LEU A 146 -5.53 6.66 20.71
CA LEU A 146 -6.17 6.02 21.86
C LEU A 146 -5.34 4.80 22.28
N THR A 147 -4.78 4.86 23.50
CA THR A 147 -4.20 3.67 24.14
C THR A 147 -5.29 3.00 24.98
N VAL A 148 -5.69 1.79 24.59
CA VAL A 148 -6.82 1.05 25.15
C VAL A 148 -6.32 -0.18 25.89
N ARG A 149 -6.69 -0.35 27.16
CA ARG A 149 -6.12 -1.38 28.05
C ARG A 149 -7.15 -2.36 28.59
N GLY A 150 -6.67 -3.60 28.82
CA GLY A 150 -7.43 -4.65 29.48
C GLY A 150 -8.71 -5.04 28.71
N GLU A 151 -9.81 -5.25 29.43
CA GLU A 151 -11.10 -5.67 28.85
C GLU A 151 -11.62 -4.66 27.78
N ALA A 152 -11.30 -3.38 27.93
CA ALA A 152 -11.69 -2.37 26.93
C ALA A 152 -11.05 -2.62 25.55
N ALA A 153 -9.86 -3.22 25.49
CA ALA A 153 -9.19 -3.57 24.24
C ALA A 153 -9.90 -4.69 23.47
N GLU A 154 -10.78 -5.46 24.11
CA GLU A 154 -11.61 -6.46 23.46
C GLU A 154 -12.88 -5.87 22.80
N HIS A 155 -13.11 -4.55 23.00
CA HIS A 155 -14.31 -3.84 22.55
C HIS A 155 -13.98 -2.55 21.75
N LEU A 156 -12.94 -2.58 20.93
CA LEU A 156 -12.47 -1.39 20.19
C LEU A 156 -13.56 -0.78 19.30
N SER A 157 -14.41 -1.58 18.68
CA SER A 157 -15.53 -1.10 17.86
C SER A 157 -16.49 -0.20 18.63
N GLY A 158 -16.79 -0.54 19.89
CA GLY A 158 -17.63 0.27 20.78
C GLY A 158 -16.98 1.57 21.21
N ILE A 159 -15.65 1.60 21.29
CA ILE A 159 -14.86 2.80 21.61
C ILE A 159 -14.83 3.76 20.43
N VAL A 160 -14.66 3.23 19.23
CA VAL A 160 -14.49 4.02 18.00
C VAL A 160 -15.82 4.59 17.50
N ALA A 161 -16.90 3.80 17.55
CA ALA A 161 -18.20 4.17 16.97
C ALA A 161 -18.70 5.57 17.36
N PRO A 162 -18.65 6.01 18.63
CA PRO A 162 -19.09 7.35 19.03
C PRO A 162 -18.18 8.48 18.54
N LEU A 163 -16.97 8.16 18.09
CA LEU A 163 -15.97 9.14 17.65
C LEU A 163 -16.01 9.37 16.12
N LEU A 164 -16.71 8.53 15.37
CA LEU A 164 -16.81 8.67 13.92
C LEU A 164 -17.68 9.88 13.53
N ILE A 165 -17.33 10.50 12.41
CA ILE A 165 -18.17 11.49 11.75
C ILE A 165 -19.24 10.72 10.97
N HIS A 166 -20.49 10.96 11.32
CA HIS A 166 -21.63 10.34 10.62
C HIS A 166 -21.65 10.74 9.14
N ASP A 167 -22.18 9.85 8.33
CA ASP A 167 -22.35 10.03 6.87
C ASP A 167 -21.05 10.10 6.06
N LEU A 168 -19.87 9.97 6.69
CA LEU A 168 -18.62 9.84 5.97
C LEU A 168 -18.21 8.36 5.81
N PRO A 169 -17.58 7.99 4.69
CA PRO A 169 -17.05 6.65 4.52
C PRO A 169 -15.99 6.36 5.60
N THR A 170 -15.97 5.12 6.06
CA THR A 170 -15.02 4.65 7.07
C THR A 170 -14.06 3.67 6.45
N HIS A 171 -12.78 4.00 6.49
CA HIS A 171 -11.70 3.13 6.02
C HIS A 171 -10.94 2.57 7.22
N ILE A 172 -10.60 1.28 7.14
CA ILE A 172 -9.77 0.59 8.13
C ILE A 172 -8.41 0.38 7.48
N TRP A 173 -7.36 0.96 8.06
CA TRP A 173 -6.00 0.64 7.67
C TRP A 173 -5.34 -0.21 8.75
N TRP A 174 -4.85 -1.37 8.36
CA TRP A 174 -4.16 -2.29 9.23
C TRP A 174 -2.70 -2.44 8.79
N PRO A 175 -1.77 -1.64 9.31
CA PRO A 175 -0.34 -1.84 9.09
C PRO A 175 0.12 -3.10 9.83
N GLY A 176 0.95 -3.91 9.17
CA GLY A 176 1.39 -5.20 9.68
C GLY A 176 0.47 -6.38 9.34
N ASP A 177 0.73 -7.53 9.97
CA ASP A 177 -0.04 -8.77 9.70
C ASP A 177 -1.41 -8.72 10.39
N PRO A 178 -2.53 -8.75 9.65
CA PRO A 178 -3.84 -8.71 10.26
C PRO A 178 -4.12 -9.98 11.09
N PRO A 179 -4.67 -9.88 12.29
CA PRO A 179 -5.00 -11.04 13.13
C PRO A 179 -6.30 -11.69 12.64
N TRP A 180 -6.21 -12.33 11.51
CA TRP A 180 -7.34 -12.96 10.83
C TRP A 180 -8.11 -13.93 11.71
N GLY A 181 -9.41 -13.69 11.87
CA GLY A 181 -10.31 -14.50 12.71
C GLY A 181 -10.31 -14.06 14.17
N ASP A 182 -9.57 -13.03 14.53
CA ASP A 182 -9.70 -12.38 15.83
C ASP A 182 -11.01 -11.58 15.90
N PRO A 183 -11.84 -11.76 16.95
CA PRO A 183 -13.14 -11.08 17.03
C PRO A 183 -13.05 -9.55 17.03
N VAL A 184 -11.98 -8.96 17.60
CA VAL A 184 -11.79 -7.50 17.66
C VAL A 184 -11.49 -6.97 16.26
N PHE A 185 -10.60 -7.65 15.53
CA PHE A 185 -10.30 -7.34 14.14
C PHE A 185 -11.55 -7.41 13.26
N GLU A 186 -12.31 -8.52 13.34
CA GLU A 186 -13.51 -8.72 12.53
C GLU A 186 -14.57 -7.65 12.81
N GLN A 187 -14.78 -7.26 14.08
CA GLN A 187 -15.70 -6.19 14.46
C GLN A 187 -15.29 -4.83 13.88
N LEU A 188 -14.00 -4.48 13.92
CA LEU A 188 -13.51 -3.25 13.30
C LEU A 188 -13.70 -3.28 11.79
N VAL A 189 -13.34 -4.39 11.16
CA VAL A 189 -13.52 -4.60 9.72
C VAL A 189 -15.00 -4.47 9.32
N GLU A 190 -15.94 -4.94 10.15
CA GLU A 190 -17.37 -4.80 9.90
C GLU A 190 -17.87 -3.35 9.89
N MET A 191 -17.19 -2.44 10.59
CA MET A 191 -17.51 -1.02 10.59
C MET A 191 -17.03 -0.30 9.32
N GLY A 192 -16.03 -0.88 8.64
CA GLY A 192 -15.38 -0.25 7.50
C GLY A 192 -16.10 -0.47 6.18
N ASP A 193 -16.16 0.56 5.36
CA ASP A 193 -16.53 0.45 3.94
C ASP A 193 -15.40 -0.17 3.13
N ARG A 194 -14.14 0.11 3.51
CA ARG A 194 -12.92 -0.39 2.88
C ARG A 194 -11.91 -0.84 3.93
N VAL A 195 -11.18 -1.90 3.63
CA VAL A 195 -10.05 -2.37 4.43
C VAL A 195 -8.78 -2.22 3.61
N ILE A 196 -7.74 -1.62 4.19
CA ILE A 196 -6.43 -1.41 3.56
C ILE A 196 -5.40 -2.21 4.35
N VAL A 197 -4.65 -3.05 3.65
CA VAL A 197 -3.57 -3.89 4.19
C VAL A 197 -2.31 -3.73 3.37
N ASP A 198 -1.19 -4.20 3.88
CA ASP A 198 -0.01 -4.48 3.08
C ASP A 198 0.24 -5.99 3.07
N SER A 199 -0.03 -6.65 1.96
CA SER A 199 0.15 -8.10 1.90
C SER A 199 1.62 -8.54 1.95
N ALA A 200 2.58 -7.62 1.88
CA ALA A 200 3.98 -7.88 2.18
C ALA A 200 4.21 -8.25 3.65
N ASP A 201 3.32 -7.80 4.55
CA ASP A 201 3.43 -8.04 5.99
C ASP A 201 2.80 -9.37 6.43
N PHE A 202 2.16 -10.13 5.53
CA PHE A 202 1.49 -11.37 5.88
C PHE A 202 2.49 -12.47 6.28
N CYS A 203 2.43 -12.92 7.53
CA CYS A 203 3.23 -14.03 8.04
C CYS A 203 2.76 -15.38 7.46
N ASP A 204 1.46 -15.64 7.42
CA ASP A 204 0.85 -16.71 6.62
C ASP A 204 0.37 -16.13 5.28
N LEU A 205 1.29 -16.03 4.33
CA LEU A 205 0.98 -15.45 3.02
C LEU A 205 -0.19 -16.15 2.32
N LEU A 206 -0.23 -17.49 2.32
CA LEU A 206 -1.31 -18.22 1.65
C LEU A 206 -2.68 -18.00 2.33
N GLY A 207 -2.70 -18.07 3.66
CA GLY A 207 -3.89 -17.79 4.45
C GLY A 207 -4.36 -16.34 4.28
N GLY A 208 -3.44 -15.37 4.35
CA GLY A 208 -3.71 -13.94 4.15
C GLY A 208 -4.28 -13.64 2.77
N LEU A 209 -3.65 -14.14 1.68
CA LEU A 209 -4.15 -13.95 0.32
C LEU A 209 -5.55 -14.56 0.13
N ARG A 210 -5.81 -15.76 0.68
CA ARG A 210 -7.14 -16.39 0.64
C ARG A 210 -8.19 -15.55 1.35
N ARG A 211 -7.91 -15.09 2.57
CA ARG A 211 -8.82 -14.27 3.38
C ARG A 211 -9.10 -12.94 2.69
N THR A 212 -8.06 -12.25 2.22
CA THR A 212 -8.17 -11.01 1.45
C THR A 212 -9.03 -11.21 0.19
N SER A 213 -8.85 -12.30 -0.55
CA SER A 213 -9.63 -12.59 -1.76
C SER A 213 -11.11 -12.86 -1.50
N THR A 214 -11.48 -13.22 -0.28
CA THR A 214 -12.87 -13.52 0.13
C THR A 214 -13.52 -12.41 0.92
N LEU A 215 -12.76 -11.47 1.46
CA LEU A 215 -13.28 -10.35 2.24
C LEU A 215 -14.14 -9.45 1.34
N ARG A 216 -15.43 -9.26 1.73
CA ARG A 216 -16.37 -8.43 0.99
C ARG A 216 -16.69 -7.19 1.79
N ARG A 217 -16.37 -6.03 1.21
CA ARG A 217 -16.68 -4.71 1.75
C ARG A 217 -17.26 -3.83 0.64
N ARG A 218 -17.94 -2.76 1.02
CA ARG A 218 -18.62 -1.87 0.07
C ARG A 218 -17.66 -1.33 -0.99
N SER A 219 -16.50 -0.85 -0.56
CA SER A 219 -15.45 -0.31 -1.44
C SER A 219 -14.27 -1.27 -1.62
N GLY A 220 -14.43 -2.55 -1.21
CA GLY A 220 -13.45 -3.62 -1.41
C GLY A 220 -12.27 -3.59 -0.44
N VAL A 221 -11.20 -4.24 -0.84
CA VAL A 221 -9.93 -4.28 -0.12
C VAL A 221 -8.89 -3.51 -0.90
N GLY A 222 -8.09 -2.72 -0.20
CA GLY A 222 -6.88 -2.07 -0.71
C GLY A 222 -5.63 -2.83 -0.25
N ASP A 223 -4.61 -2.85 -1.09
CA ASP A 223 -3.34 -3.51 -0.78
C ASP A 223 -2.17 -2.63 -1.24
N LEU A 224 -1.31 -2.24 -0.30
CA LEU A 224 -0.16 -1.38 -0.61
C LEU A 224 0.87 -2.12 -1.48
N SER A 225 1.01 -3.44 -1.32
CA SER A 225 1.85 -4.26 -2.20
C SER A 225 1.34 -4.27 -3.64
N TRP A 226 0.03 -4.29 -3.84
CA TRP A 226 -0.58 -4.16 -5.16
C TRP A 226 -0.31 -2.79 -5.78
N GLN A 227 -0.38 -1.75 -4.99
CA GLN A 227 -0.13 -0.38 -5.44
C GLN A 227 1.34 -0.18 -5.88
N ARG A 228 2.31 -0.84 -5.21
CA ARG A 228 3.73 -0.82 -5.63
C ARG A 228 3.96 -1.46 -7.00
N LEU A 229 3.03 -2.29 -7.49
CA LEU A 229 3.12 -2.91 -8.81
C LEU A 229 2.68 -2.03 -9.97
N THR A 230 2.16 -0.82 -9.71
CA THR A 230 1.60 0.06 -10.76
C THR A 230 2.58 0.28 -11.91
N TRP A 231 3.82 0.65 -11.63
CA TRP A 231 4.84 0.83 -12.66
C TRP A 231 5.13 -0.43 -13.47
N TRP A 232 5.20 -1.58 -12.81
CA TRP A 232 5.41 -2.87 -13.48
C TRP A 232 4.25 -3.22 -14.41
N GLN A 233 3.03 -2.95 -13.99
CA GLN A 233 1.81 -3.19 -14.77
C GLN A 233 1.76 -2.25 -15.98
N GLU A 234 2.04 -0.97 -15.79
CA GLU A 234 2.05 0.02 -16.86
C GLU A 234 3.12 -0.27 -17.91
N LEU A 235 4.35 -0.52 -17.48
CA LEU A 235 5.45 -0.83 -18.40
C LEU A 235 5.19 -2.12 -19.18
N THR A 236 4.59 -3.13 -18.51
CA THR A 236 4.20 -4.39 -19.18
C THR A 236 3.11 -4.16 -20.20
N ALA A 237 2.06 -3.37 -19.86
CA ALA A 237 0.99 -3.07 -20.80
C ALA A 237 1.50 -2.29 -22.03
N GLN A 238 2.41 -1.33 -21.81
CA GLN A 238 3.01 -0.52 -22.87
C GLN A 238 3.76 -1.33 -23.94
N PHE A 239 4.28 -2.52 -23.64
CA PHE A 239 4.86 -3.38 -24.67
C PHE A 239 3.88 -3.70 -25.79
N PHE A 240 2.60 -3.84 -25.43
CA PHE A 240 1.55 -4.30 -26.36
C PHE A 240 0.70 -3.15 -26.91
N ASP A 241 1.02 -1.91 -26.62
CA ASP A 241 0.38 -0.74 -27.23
C ASP A 241 0.68 -0.67 -28.73
N ALA A 242 1.91 -1.00 -29.11
CA ALA A 242 2.29 -1.06 -30.52
C ALA A 242 1.65 -2.29 -31.23
N PRO A 243 0.88 -2.08 -32.32
CA PRO A 243 0.17 -3.17 -32.98
C PRO A 243 1.06 -4.34 -33.41
N ARG A 244 2.32 -4.05 -33.79
CA ARG A 244 3.31 -5.06 -34.21
C ARG A 244 3.65 -6.07 -33.11
N PHE A 245 3.50 -5.69 -31.81
CA PHE A 245 3.80 -6.57 -30.69
C PHE A 245 2.57 -7.28 -30.13
N ARG A 246 1.34 -6.82 -30.43
CA ARG A 246 0.10 -7.46 -29.97
C ARG A 246 -0.03 -8.90 -30.44
N ARG A 247 0.56 -9.26 -31.57
CA ARG A 247 0.54 -10.62 -32.10
C ARG A 247 1.19 -11.65 -31.20
N TYR A 248 2.13 -11.23 -30.33
CA TYR A 248 2.83 -12.13 -29.40
C TYR A 248 2.02 -12.39 -28.13
N LEU A 249 1.12 -11.49 -27.74
CA LEU A 249 0.38 -11.56 -26.47
C LEU A 249 -0.40 -12.87 -26.28
N PRO A 250 -1.17 -13.39 -27.26
CA PRO A 250 -1.88 -14.66 -27.12
C PRO A 250 -0.97 -15.90 -27.15
N ASN A 251 0.29 -15.74 -27.54
CA ASN A 251 1.27 -16.82 -27.73
C ASN A 251 2.45 -16.71 -26.74
N LEU A 252 2.26 -15.98 -25.64
CA LEU A 252 3.25 -15.97 -24.57
C LEU A 252 3.34 -17.37 -23.96
N SER A 253 4.57 -17.89 -23.91
CA SER A 253 4.91 -19.24 -23.41
C SER A 253 5.83 -19.23 -22.20
N ARG A 254 6.30 -18.04 -21.78
CA ARG A 254 7.18 -17.88 -20.62
C ARG A 254 6.86 -16.60 -19.85
N LEU A 255 6.82 -16.71 -18.53
CA LEU A 255 6.88 -15.59 -17.59
C LEU A 255 7.92 -15.88 -16.53
N HIS A 256 8.99 -15.11 -16.51
CA HIS A 256 10.04 -15.20 -15.51
C HIS A 256 10.06 -13.94 -14.67
N ILE A 257 9.97 -14.08 -13.34
CA ILE A 257 9.92 -13.02 -12.37
C ILE A 257 11.05 -13.24 -11.36
N ARG A 258 11.83 -12.19 -11.14
CA ARG A 258 12.86 -12.16 -10.09
C ARG A 258 12.51 -11.13 -9.05
N TYR A 259 12.64 -11.50 -7.78
CA TYR A 259 12.38 -10.64 -6.63
C TYR A 259 13.59 -10.56 -5.70
N ALA A 260 13.71 -9.46 -4.95
CA ALA A 260 14.86 -9.17 -4.11
C ALA A 260 14.85 -9.98 -2.82
N LEU A 261 16.00 -10.56 -2.48
CA LEU A 261 16.36 -11.00 -1.13
C LEU A 261 17.56 -10.21 -0.61
N PRO A 262 17.64 -9.94 0.69
CA PRO A 262 18.79 -9.27 1.26
C PRO A 262 20.05 -10.17 1.18
N PRO A 263 21.26 -9.59 1.03
CA PRO A 263 22.49 -10.32 1.07
C PRO A 263 22.66 -11.13 2.38
N PRO A 264 23.31 -12.30 2.34
CA PRO A 264 23.50 -13.16 3.54
C PRO A 264 24.21 -12.45 4.70
N THR A 265 25.08 -11.48 4.41
CA THR A 265 25.80 -10.69 5.42
C THR A 265 24.92 -9.73 6.21
N SER A 266 23.74 -9.38 5.70
CA SER A 266 22.75 -8.59 6.42
C SER A 266 21.86 -9.45 7.34
N ARG A 267 21.85 -10.76 7.11
CA ARG A 267 21.27 -11.73 8.04
C ARG A 267 22.28 -11.89 9.17
N ARG A 268 21.99 -11.35 10.37
CA ARG A 268 22.86 -11.55 11.54
C ARG A 268 23.15 -13.06 11.68
N HIS A 269 24.40 -13.40 12.03
CA HIS A 269 24.86 -14.75 12.34
C HIS A 269 24.14 -15.32 13.58
N ASP A 270 22.90 -15.69 13.46
CA ASP A 270 22.26 -16.67 14.31
C ASP A 270 22.19 -17.97 13.49
N GLU A 271 23.23 -18.80 13.65
CA GLU A 271 23.40 -20.08 12.93
C GLU A 271 22.29 -21.13 13.23
N ASP A 272 21.28 -20.79 14.06
CA ASP A 272 20.10 -21.58 14.38
C ASP A 272 18.77 -20.89 14.14
N ALA A 273 18.74 -19.81 13.36
CA ALA A 273 17.47 -19.18 13.02
C ALA A 273 16.78 -19.97 11.90
N ASP A 274 16.08 -21.05 12.26
CA ASP A 274 14.80 -21.33 11.62
C ASP A 274 14.10 -19.98 11.45
N VAL A 275 13.66 -19.64 10.22
CA VAL A 275 12.93 -18.41 9.94
C VAL A 275 11.92 -18.23 11.06
N ALA A 276 12.10 -17.20 11.89
CA ALA A 276 11.30 -17.03 13.09
C ALA A 276 9.83 -17.12 12.70
N PRO A 277 9.00 -17.91 13.42
CA PRO A 277 7.58 -17.98 13.12
C PRO A 277 7.02 -16.55 13.10
N GLY A 278 6.44 -16.14 11.99
CA GLY A 278 5.93 -14.79 11.82
C GLY A 278 6.79 -13.84 10.97
N THR A 279 7.86 -14.33 10.31
CA THR A 279 8.59 -13.51 9.33
C THR A 279 7.77 -13.40 8.03
N PRO A 280 7.48 -12.18 7.53
CA PRO A 280 6.77 -11.97 6.27
C PRO A 280 7.48 -12.63 5.09
N ALA A 281 6.71 -13.21 4.17
CA ALA A 281 7.26 -13.87 3.00
C ALA A 281 7.53 -12.86 1.87
N PRO A 282 8.73 -12.83 1.30
CA PRO A 282 9.10 -11.84 0.28
C PRO A 282 8.47 -12.09 -1.10
N LEU A 283 7.64 -13.11 -1.24
CA LEU A 283 7.01 -13.54 -2.52
C LEU A 283 5.81 -12.72 -2.98
N THR A 284 5.28 -11.84 -2.15
CA THR A 284 3.97 -11.23 -2.33
C THR A 284 3.83 -10.49 -3.65
N GLN A 285 4.75 -9.58 -3.96
CA GLN A 285 4.68 -8.80 -5.20
C GLN A 285 4.82 -9.68 -6.43
N ALA A 286 5.72 -10.67 -6.40
CA ALA A 286 5.90 -11.62 -7.50
C ALA A 286 4.64 -12.44 -7.78
N LEU A 287 3.95 -12.89 -6.73
CA LEU A 287 2.70 -13.64 -6.84
C LEU A 287 1.55 -12.78 -7.34
N LEU A 288 1.39 -11.56 -6.82
CA LEU A 288 0.35 -10.63 -7.27
C LEU A 288 0.55 -10.26 -8.74
N TYR A 289 1.79 -9.98 -9.15
CA TYR A 289 2.11 -9.69 -10.55
C TYR A 289 1.86 -10.89 -11.47
N ALA A 290 2.29 -12.10 -11.08
CA ALA A 290 2.00 -13.32 -11.81
C ALA A 290 0.49 -13.60 -11.91
N GLY A 291 -0.25 -13.42 -10.80
CA GLY A 291 -1.69 -13.55 -10.74
C GLY A 291 -2.41 -12.57 -11.64
N TRP A 292 -1.94 -11.32 -11.67
CA TRP A 292 -2.46 -10.30 -12.59
C TRP A 292 -2.30 -10.72 -14.04
N ILE A 293 -1.10 -11.08 -14.48
CA ILE A 293 -0.85 -11.53 -15.87
C ILE A 293 -1.68 -12.76 -16.19
N ALA A 294 -1.68 -13.77 -15.31
CA ALA A 294 -2.42 -15.00 -15.52
C ALA A 294 -3.92 -14.74 -15.72
N THR A 295 -4.52 -13.87 -14.91
CA THR A 295 -5.94 -13.54 -15.03
C THR A 295 -6.26 -12.72 -16.27
N ARG A 296 -5.39 -11.74 -16.64
CA ARG A 296 -5.59 -10.93 -17.85
C ARG A 296 -5.47 -11.75 -19.14
N LEU A 297 -4.60 -12.77 -19.14
CA LEU A 297 -4.37 -13.65 -20.30
C LEU A 297 -5.18 -14.94 -20.26
N GLY A 298 -5.94 -15.18 -19.20
CA GLY A 298 -6.78 -16.36 -19.03
C GLY A 298 -5.98 -17.64 -18.81
N TRP A 299 -4.77 -17.53 -18.25
CA TRP A 299 -3.95 -18.68 -17.93
C TRP A 299 -4.53 -19.47 -16.76
N ARG A 300 -4.43 -20.79 -16.83
CA ARG A 300 -4.93 -21.70 -15.80
C ARG A 300 -3.81 -22.59 -15.30
N ARG A 301 -3.88 -22.95 -14.02
CA ARG A 301 -2.94 -23.92 -13.45
C ARG A 301 -2.99 -25.23 -14.21
N HIS A 302 -1.81 -25.79 -14.51
CA HIS A 302 -1.67 -27.15 -15.05
C HIS A 302 -0.93 -28.05 -14.05
N ARG A 303 0.36 -27.81 -13.77
CA ARG A 303 1.15 -28.61 -12.81
C ARG A 303 2.35 -27.86 -12.25
N THR A 304 2.87 -28.33 -11.13
CA THR A 304 4.15 -27.90 -10.56
C THR A 304 5.29 -28.66 -11.21
N LEU A 305 6.33 -27.97 -11.65
CA LEU A 305 7.52 -28.57 -12.27
C LEU A 305 8.66 -28.70 -11.27
N ALA A 306 8.88 -27.68 -10.43
CA ALA A 306 9.92 -27.68 -9.42
C ALA A 306 9.57 -26.68 -8.29
N SER A 307 9.97 -27.03 -7.07
CA SER A 307 10.21 -26.07 -6.00
C SER A 307 11.69 -25.73 -6.03
N LEU A 308 12.03 -24.45 -5.90
CA LEU A 308 13.41 -23.97 -5.87
C LEU A 308 13.80 -23.63 -4.43
N ASP A 309 15.09 -23.64 -4.17
CA ASP A 309 15.61 -23.17 -2.89
C ASP A 309 15.25 -21.70 -2.65
N GLU A 310 15.25 -21.28 -1.38
CA GLU A 310 14.99 -19.90 -0.96
C GLU A 310 13.61 -19.33 -1.37
N GLY A 311 12.61 -20.20 -1.63
CA GLY A 311 11.22 -19.81 -1.86
C GLY A 311 10.82 -19.58 -3.31
N GLY A 312 11.70 -19.88 -4.28
CA GLY A 312 11.35 -19.86 -5.70
C GLY A 312 10.54 -21.10 -6.12
N PHE A 313 9.92 -21.05 -7.30
CA PHE A 313 9.23 -22.20 -7.89
C PHE A 313 9.03 -22.05 -9.41
N HIS A 314 8.83 -23.22 -10.03
CA HIS A 314 8.53 -23.33 -11.45
C HIS A 314 7.20 -24.05 -11.65
N LEU A 315 6.22 -23.35 -12.22
CA LEU A 315 4.90 -23.90 -12.56
C LEU A 315 4.73 -23.95 -14.08
N ARG A 316 3.96 -24.94 -14.53
CA ARG A 316 3.41 -24.95 -15.88
C ARG A 316 1.93 -24.57 -15.83
N LEU A 317 1.57 -23.60 -16.64
CA LEU A 317 0.21 -23.10 -16.78
C LEU A 317 -0.31 -23.44 -18.19
N GLU A 318 -1.61 -23.57 -18.32
CA GLU A 318 -2.29 -23.70 -19.61
C GLU A 318 -2.69 -22.30 -20.09
N GLY A 319 -2.04 -21.85 -21.15
CA GLY A 319 -2.39 -20.63 -21.85
C GLY A 319 -3.43 -20.86 -22.93
N ARG A 320 -3.74 -19.82 -23.70
CA ARG A 320 -4.78 -19.90 -24.75
C ARG A 320 -4.39 -20.79 -25.94
N HIS A 321 -3.14 -20.70 -26.34
CA HIS A 321 -2.61 -21.43 -27.48
C HIS A 321 -1.40 -22.28 -27.12
N GLU A 322 -0.66 -21.89 -26.13
CA GLU A 322 0.60 -22.49 -25.72
C GLU A 322 0.59 -22.80 -24.23
N MET A 323 1.40 -23.78 -23.82
CA MET A 323 1.75 -23.96 -22.42
C MET A 323 2.70 -22.86 -21.98
N VAL A 324 2.51 -22.37 -20.77
CA VAL A 324 3.28 -21.25 -20.21
C VAL A 324 4.13 -21.74 -19.05
N ASP A 325 5.42 -21.52 -19.13
CA ASP A 325 6.35 -21.74 -18.03
C ASP A 325 6.41 -20.47 -17.17
N LEU A 326 5.89 -20.54 -15.94
CA LEU A 326 6.00 -19.51 -14.91
C LEU A 326 7.15 -19.87 -13.98
N LEU A 327 8.19 -19.05 -13.99
CA LEU A 327 9.33 -19.16 -13.10
C LEU A 327 9.35 -17.94 -12.18
N ILE A 328 9.35 -18.16 -10.87
CA ILE A 328 9.57 -17.14 -9.85
C ILE A 328 10.79 -17.54 -9.05
N GLU A 329 11.79 -16.67 -8.98
CA GLU A 329 13.03 -16.96 -8.27
C GLU A 329 13.58 -15.74 -7.51
N PRO A 330 14.25 -15.95 -6.37
CA PRO A 330 14.90 -14.90 -5.62
C PRO A 330 16.17 -14.41 -6.32
N THR A 331 16.55 -13.18 -6.03
CA THR A 331 17.81 -12.57 -6.44
C THR A 331 18.38 -11.80 -5.26
N THR A 332 19.60 -12.12 -4.89
CA THR A 332 20.29 -11.39 -3.82
C THR A 332 20.72 -10.03 -4.31
N THR A 333 20.18 -8.97 -3.68
CA THR A 333 20.51 -7.57 -3.95
C THR A 333 20.20 -6.68 -2.75
N ASP A 334 20.87 -5.56 -2.64
CA ASP A 334 20.62 -4.48 -1.69
C ASP A 334 20.15 -3.17 -2.37
N GLU A 335 20.01 -3.18 -3.69
CA GLU A 335 19.58 -2.02 -4.46
C GLU A 335 18.09 -1.69 -4.32
N VAL A 336 17.29 -2.68 -3.97
CA VAL A 336 15.85 -2.56 -3.76
C VAL A 336 15.43 -3.29 -2.47
N ARG A 337 14.25 -2.95 -1.96
CA ARG A 337 13.77 -3.55 -0.71
C ARG A 337 13.49 -5.05 -0.88
N PRO A 338 13.70 -5.86 0.18
CA PRO A 338 13.32 -7.26 0.15
C PRO A 338 11.87 -7.46 -0.27
N GLY A 339 11.65 -8.41 -1.20
CA GLY A 339 10.33 -8.72 -1.74
C GLY A 339 9.89 -7.86 -2.93
N GLU A 340 10.58 -6.76 -3.22
CA GLU A 340 10.30 -5.99 -4.44
C GLU A 340 10.77 -6.74 -5.70
N LEU A 341 10.10 -6.48 -6.82
CA LEU A 341 10.49 -7.06 -8.09
C LEU A 341 11.80 -6.44 -8.59
N VAL A 342 12.69 -7.30 -9.10
CA VAL A 342 13.97 -6.91 -9.69
C VAL A 342 13.89 -7.01 -11.22
N SER A 343 13.25 -8.09 -11.73
CA SER A 343 13.18 -8.32 -13.17
C SER A 343 11.91 -9.05 -13.55
N THR A 344 11.36 -8.71 -14.71
CA THR A 344 10.29 -9.49 -15.34
C THR A 344 10.60 -9.71 -16.81
N ARG A 345 10.39 -10.93 -17.29
CA ARG A 345 10.59 -11.32 -18.69
C ARG A 345 9.40 -12.10 -19.19
N LEU A 346 8.77 -11.58 -20.25
CA LEU A 346 7.71 -12.26 -20.98
C LEU A 346 8.27 -12.77 -22.30
N GLY A 347 8.18 -14.06 -22.55
CA GLY A 347 8.71 -14.70 -23.76
C GLY A 347 7.60 -15.33 -24.61
N SER A 348 7.72 -15.17 -25.91
CA SER A 348 6.90 -15.87 -26.92
C SER A 348 7.82 -16.67 -27.83
N LEU A 349 7.51 -17.95 -28.01
CA LEU A 349 8.18 -18.85 -28.92
C LEU A 349 7.09 -19.63 -29.68
N GLY A 350 6.96 -19.45 -30.99
CA GLY A 350 5.93 -20.15 -31.76
C GLY A 350 5.88 -19.70 -33.21
N GLU A 351 4.82 -20.07 -33.90
CA GLU A 351 4.61 -19.74 -35.32
C GLU A 351 4.56 -18.22 -35.58
N THR A 352 4.26 -17.42 -34.56
CA THR A 352 4.23 -15.95 -34.65
C THR A 352 5.61 -15.31 -34.61
N GLY A 353 6.69 -16.09 -34.39
CA GLY A 353 8.06 -15.65 -34.22
C GLY A 353 8.53 -15.68 -32.74
N ALA A 354 9.79 -15.36 -32.52
CA ALA A 354 10.36 -15.25 -31.19
C ALA A 354 10.33 -13.78 -30.71
N ALA A 355 9.85 -13.56 -29.50
CA ALA A 355 9.91 -12.25 -28.86
C ALA A 355 10.16 -12.38 -27.37
N GLU A 356 10.87 -11.39 -26.81
CA GLU A 356 11.11 -11.26 -25.38
C GLU A 356 10.91 -9.80 -24.97
N PHE A 357 10.13 -9.59 -23.91
CA PHE A 357 9.80 -8.30 -23.32
C PHE A 357 10.38 -8.28 -21.91
N ILE A 358 11.26 -7.34 -21.65
CA ILE A 358 12.12 -7.32 -20.47
C ILE A 358 11.93 -6.00 -19.73
N ILE A 359 11.76 -6.09 -18.42
CA ILE A 359 11.90 -4.99 -17.48
C ILE A 359 12.93 -5.43 -16.46
N ASP A 360 14.08 -4.79 -16.43
CA ASP A 360 15.14 -5.00 -15.44
C ASP A 360 15.31 -3.73 -14.61
N ARG A 361 15.13 -3.81 -13.29
CA ARG A 361 15.26 -2.70 -12.36
C ARG A 361 16.70 -2.55 -11.89
N ASP A 362 17.14 -1.31 -11.75
CA ASP A 362 18.47 -0.88 -11.29
C ASP A 362 18.27 0.34 -10.36
N GLY A 363 18.11 0.06 -9.07
CA GLY A 363 17.75 1.09 -8.07
C GLY A 363 16.40 1.76 -8.36
N ASP A 364 16.43 3.07 -8.56
CA ASP A 364 15.25 3.90 -8.87
C ASP A 364 14.97 4.02 -10.37
N ASP A 365 15.68 3.27 -11.20
CA ASP A 365 15.48 3.21 -12.64
C ASP A 365 15.12 1.80 -13.12
N ALA A 366 14.52 1.68 -14.29
CA ALA A 366 14.32 0.43 -14.98
C ALA A 366 14.78 0.50 -16.43
N MET A 367 15.45 -0.55 -16.89
CA MET A 367 15.74 -0.81 -18.30
C MET A 367 14.59 -1.60 -18.90
N VAL A 368 13.95 -1.03 -19.92
CA VAL A 368 12.84 -1.65 -20.63
C VAL A 368 13.27 -2.00 -22.04
N ALA A 369 13.30 -3.30 -22.37
CA ALA A 369 13.76 -3.80 -23.64
C ALA A 369 12.72 -4.69 -24.33
N THR A 370 12.69 -4.62 -25.65
CA THR A 370 11.91 -5.55 -26.49
C THR A 370 12.83 -6.14 -27.54
N ASN A 371 12.99 -7.45 -27.51
CA ASN A 371 13.68 -8.23 -28.53
C ASN A 371 12.63 -8.99 -29.33
N ALA A 372 12.56 -8.76 -30.62
CA ALA A 372 11.59 -9.45 -31.47
C ALA A 372 12.23 -9.82 -32.82
N ASP A 373 11.98 -11.03 -33.28
CA ASP A 373 12.49 -11.54 -34.58
C ASP A 373 14.02 -11.40 -34.73
N GLY A 374 14.77 -11.59 -33.63
CA GLY A 374 16.23 -11.51 -33.61
C GLY A 374 16.84 -10.11 -33.57
N MET A 375 16.01 -9.09 -33.40
CA MET A 375 16.46 -7.69 -33.28
C MET A 375 15.97 -7.04 -32.00
N THR A 376 16.82 -6.23 -31.36
CA THR A 376 16.39 -5.35 -30.27
C THR A 376 15.60 -4.21 -30.88
N ALA A 377 14.29 -4.20 -30.67
CA ALA A 377 13.38 -3.22 -31.27
C ALA A 377 13.26 -1.92 -30.46
N VAL A 378 13.35 -2.02 -29.14
CA VAL A 378 13.24 -0.89 -28.21
C VAL A 378 14.18 -1.15 -27.05
N LEU A 379 14.91 -0.12 -26.65
CA LEU A 379 15.67 -0.08 -25.40
C LEU A 379 15.52 1.32 -24.83
N ARG A 380 14.98 1.41 -23.61
CA ARG A 380 14.79 2.70 -22.92
C ARG A 380 15.04 2.55 -21.43
N ARG A 381 15.50 3.63 -20.80
CA ARG A 381 15.58 3.79 -19.35
C ARG A 381 14.39 4.62 -18.89
N VAL A 382 13.77 4.22 -17.78
CA VAL A 382 12.60 4.86 -17.20
C VAL A 382 12.85 5.00 -15.72
N SER A 383 12.55 6.16 -15.12
CA SER A 383 12.55 6.31 -13.67
C SER A 383 11.42 5.49 -13.07
N MET A 384 11.70 4.79 -11.97
CA MET A 384 10.81 3.83 -11.33
C MET A 384 10.94 3.94 -9.81
N ASP A 385 10.78 5.16 -9.30
CA ASP A 385 10.88 5.45 -7.87
C ASP A 385 9.83 4.65 -7.08
N THR A 386 10.23 4.14 -5.91
CA THR A 386 9.29 3.51 -4.99
C THR A 386 8.55 4.60 -4.21
N PRO A 387 7.23 4.74 -4.36
CA PRO A 387 6.47 5.75 -3.62
C PRO A 387 6.57 5.52 -2.11
N PRO A 388 6.60 6.59 -1.29
CA PRO A 388 6.51 6.47 0.15
C PRO A 388 5.13 5.90 0.57
N GLU A 389 5.06 5.32 1.78
CA GLU A 389 3.84 4.69 2.29
C GLU A 389 2.63 5.64 2.30
N SER A 390 2.85 6.92 2.62
CA SER A 390 1.80 7.95 2.57
C SER A 390 1.20 8.12 1.18
N GLU A 391 1.99 8.01 0.13
CA GLU A 391 1.52 8.12 -1.25
C GLU A 391 0.78 6.85 -1.70
N LEU A 392 1.27 5.67 -1.31
CA LEU A 392 0.58 4.40 -1.53
C LEU A 392 -0.78 4.40 -0.82
N LEU A 393 -0.82 4.82 0.44
CA LEU A 393 -2.05 4.94 1.22
C LEU A 393 -2.99 5.97 0.59
N SER A 394 -2.50 7.14 0.19
CA SER A 394 -3.28 8.17 -0.52
C SER A 394 -3.98 7.60 -1.76
N SER A 395 -3.26 6.81 -2.56
CA SER A 395 -3.82 6.16 -3.74
C SER A 395 -4.96 5.20 -3.38
N GLN A 396 -4.83 4.45 -2.28
CA GLN A 396 -5.87 3.53 -1.81
C GLN A 396 -7.08 4.26 -1.23
N LEU A 397 -6.89 5.41 -0.60
CA LEU A 397 -7.98 6.24 -0.05
C LEU A 397 -8.79 6.95 -1.14
N THR A 398 -8.21 7.15 -2.32
CA THR A 398 -8.90 7.75 -3.48
C THR A 398 -9.89 6.79 -4.15
N LEU A 399 -9.76 5.47 -3.94
CA LEU A 399 -10.56 4.47 -4.62
C LEU A 399 -11.90 4.24 -3.90
N ASP A 400 -12.98 4.75 -4.45
CA ASP A 400 -14.34 4.56 -3.91
C ASP A 400 -15.03 3.29 -4.41
N VAL A 401 -14.37 2.52 -5.27
CA VAL A 401 -14.91 1.33 -5.91
C VAL A 401 -14.03 0.11 -5.68
N VAL A 402 -14.66 -1.06 -5.80
CA VAL A 402 -13.94 -2.34 -5.74
C VAL A 402 -12.96 -2.47 -6.91
N ASP A 403 -11.69 -2.68 -6.62
CA ASP A 403 -10.69 -3.04 -7.64
C ASP A 403 -10.82 -4.52 -8.01
N ARG A 404 -11.60 -4.78 -9.06
CA ARG A 404 -11.81 -6.15 -9.55
C ARG A 404 -10.55 -6.76 -10.13
N VAL A 405 -9.63 -5.94 -10.64
CA VAL A 405 -8.35 -6.42 -11.18
C VAL A 405 -7.49 -6.96 -10.06
N TYR A 406 -7.46 -6.27 -8.94
CA TYR A 406 -6.82 -6.73 -7.71
C TYR A 406 -7.49 -8.01 -7.16
N GLU A 407 -8.83 -8.02 -7.05
CA GLU A 407 -9.55 -9.21 -6.55
C GLU A 407 -9.25 -10.47 -7.37
N ASP A 408 -9.16 -10.33 -8.69
CA ASP A 408 -8.81 -11.44 -9.57
C ASP A 408 -7.34 -11.85 -9.39
N ALA A 409 -6.43 -10.87 -9.29
CA ALA A 409 -5.00 -11.10 -9.13
C ALA A 409 -4.67 -11.78 -7.80
N VAL A 410 -5.23 -11.32 -6.68
CA VAL A 410 -4.98 -11.91 -5.35
C VAL A 410 -5.53 -13.34 -5.25
N ARG A 411 -6.69 -13.60 -5.87
CA ARG A 411 -7.24 -14.96 -5.94
C ARG A 411 -6.34 -15.89 -6.76
N ALA A 412 -5.84 -15.43 -7.90
CA ALA A 412 -4.92 -16.20 -8.71
C ALA A 412 -3.58 -16.41 -7.98
N ALA A 413 -3.04 -15.39 -7.32
CA ALA A 413 -1.84 -15.48 -6.50
C ALA A 413 -1.94 -16.58 -5.42
N ALA A 414 -3.07 -16.64 -4.71
CA ALA A 414 -3.33 -17.70 -3.74
C ALA A 414 -3.35 -19.09 -4.36
N ILE A 415 -3.92 -19.24 -5.57
CA ILE A 415 -3.95 -20.51 -6.31
C ILE A 415 -2.54 -20.91 -6.76
N LEU A 416 -1.74 -19.97 -7.29
CA LEU A 416 -0.36 -20.22 -7.72
C LEU A 416 0.51 -20.66 -6.54
N LEU A 417 0.42 -19.96 -5.39
CA LEU A 417 1.17 -20.31 -4.19
C LEU A 417 0.76 -21.67 -3.62
N ALA A 418 -0.54 -21.95 -3.56
CA ALA A 418 -1.03 -23.26 -3.12
C ALA A 418 -0.48 -24.39 -4.03
N SER A 419 -0.43 -24.13 -5.34
CA SER A 419 0.12 -25.08 -6.31
C SER A 419 1.63 -25.32 -6.12
N ALA A 420 2.39 -24.25 -5.86
CA ALA A 420 3.83 -24.36 -5.64
C ALA A 420 4.20 -25.18 -4.39
N ARG A 421 3.28 -25.29 -3.43
CA ARG A 421 3.43 -26.11 -2.21
C ARG A 421 3.00 -27.57 -2.38
N GLU A 422 2.41 -27.94 -3.50
CA GLU A 422 2.08 -29.34 -3.80
C GLU A 422 3.33 -30.12 -4.19
N PRO A 423 3.41 -31.43 -3.86
CA PRO A 423 4.51 -32.28 -4.28
C PRO A 423 4.67 -32.24 -5.81
N VAL A 424 5.90 -32.22 -6.27
CA VAL A 424 6.22 -32.34 -7.70
C VAL A 424 5.78 -33.75 -8.14
N ALA A 425 4.87 -33.82 -9.09
CA ALA A 425 4.29 -35.07 -9.59
C ALA A 425 5.19 -35.71 -10.67
#